data_1a6c8312bd729318fe81a23857620f0a
#
_entry.id   1a6c8312bd729318fe81a23857620f0a
#
_cell.length_a   1.000
_cell.length_b   1.000
_cell.length_c   1.000
_cell.angle_alpha   90.00
_cell.angle_beta   90.00
_cell.angle_gamma   90.00
#
_symmetry.space_group_name_H-M   'P 1'
#
loop_
_entity.id
_entity.type
_entity.pdbx_description
1 polymer ?
#
loop_
_entity_poly.entity_id
_entity_poly.type
_entity_poly.pdbx_seq_one_letter_code
_entity_poly.pdbx_strand_id
1 'polypeptide(L)'
;KEVRIDLSCIQKEHTLTIQITDNGIGIPPAEQSKVFDKFYRGNHIPDRNIPGIGLGLSYVKLLTEAHHGHVSLTSQLSKGTTFSIVLPQ
;
A
#
# COMPACT_ATOMS: atom_id res chain seq x y z
N LYS A 1 -6.44 -18.19 10.24
CA LYS A 1 -5.17 -17.70 9.72
C LYS A 1 -4.62 -16.60 10.61
N GLU A 2 -3.37 -16.73 10.96
CA GLU A 2 -2.72 -15.73 11.80
C GLU A 2 -2.40 -14.47 10.99
N VAL A 3 -2.80 -13.31 11.50
CA VAL A 3 -2.52 -12.03 10.84
C VAL A 3 -1.12 -11.58 11.19
N ARG A 4 -0.34 -11.21 10.17
CA ARG A 4 1.00 -10.68 10.35
C ARG A 4 1.16 -9.38 9.58
N ILE A 5 1.69 -8.39 10.24
CA ILE A 5 2.04 -7.12 9.62
C ILE A 5 3.47 -6.78 10.03
N ASP A 6 4.34 -6.65 9.05
CA ASP A 6 5.74 -6.30 9.29
C ASP A 6 5.99 -4.89 8.76
N LEU A 7 6.63 -4.09 9.60
CA LEU A 7 6.99 -2.71 9.23
C LEU A 7 8.50 -2.60 9.29
N SER A 8 9.11 -2.12 8.23
CA SER A 8 10.55 -1.86 8.22
C SER A 8 10.84 -0.46 7.70
N CYS A 9 11.97 0.08 8.14
CA CYS A 9 12.41 1.40 7.76
C CYS A 9 13.90 1.33 7.48
N ILE A 10 14.29 1.68 6.27
CA ILE A 10 15.69 1.61 5.84
C ILE A 10 16.12 2.99 5.41
N GLN A 11 17.10 3.56 6.10
CA GLN A 11 17.65 4.85 5.73
C GLN A 11 19.03 4.65 5.10
N LYS A 12 19.17 5.22 3.91
CA LYS A 12 20.45 5.27 3.20
C LYS A 12 20.84 6.73 3.04
N GLU A 13 21.97 6.95 2.37
CA GLU A 13 22.58 8.26 2.31
C GLU A 13 21.59 9.37 1.91
N HIS A 14 20.78 9.13 0.89
CA HIS A 14 19.87 10.15 0.36
C HIS A 14 18.43 9.70 0.27
N THR A 15 18.08 8.56 0.88
CA THR A 15 16.72 8.04 0.81
C THR A 15 16.30 7.39 2.11
N LEU A 16 15.00 7.50 2.37
CA LEU A 16 14.33 6.76 3.44
C LEU A 16 13.27 5.90 2.79
N THR A 17 13.34 4.59 3.03
CA THR A 17 12.35 3.65 2.50
C THR A 17 11.57 3.04 3.65
N ILE A 18 10.25 3.14 3.59
CA ILE A 18 9.35 2.55 4.56
C ILE A 18 8.60 1.44 3.85
N GLN A 19 8.66 0.23 4.39
CA GLN A 19 7.94 -0.91 3.82
C GLN A 19 6.98 -1.49 4.82
N ILE A 20 5.77 -1.77 4.34
CA ILE A 20 4.73 -2.39 5.14
C ILE A 20 4.30 -3.65 4.40
N THR A 21 4.50 -4.81 5.04
CA THR A 21 4.18 -6.09 4.43
C THR A 21 3.14 -6.81 5.27
N ASP A 22 2.11 -7.34 4.62
CA ASP A 22 1.11 -8.14 5.30
C ASP A 22 0.98 -9.52 4.65
N ASN A 23 0.35 -10.44 5.35
CA ASN A 23 0.06 -11.79 4.85
C ASN A 23 -1.41 -11.96 4.52
N GLY A 24 -2.05 -10.89 4.06
CA GLY A 24 -3.47 -10.88 3.73
C GLY A 24 -3.81 -11.57 2.42
N ILE A 25 -4.98 -11.23 1.91
CA ILE A 25 -5.50 -11.88 0.70
C ILE A 25 -4.79 -11.47 -0.58
N GLY A 26 -4.02 -10.40 -0.52
CA GLY A 26 -3.36 -9.88 -1.71
C GLY A 26 -4.30 -9.06 -2.58
N ILE A 27 -3.76 -8.50 -3.66
CA ILE A 27 -4.52 -7.65 -4.58
C ILE A 27 -4.40 -8.23 -5.97
N PRO A 28 -5.53 -8.49 -6.65
CA PRO A 28 -5.48 -9.01 -8.02
C PRO A 28 -4.70 -8.08 -8.94
N PRO A 29 -3.91 -8.63 -9.87
CA PRO A 29 -3.11 -7.79 -10.76
C PRO A 29 -3.92 -6.71 -11.48
N ALA A 30 -5.16 -7.01 -11.87
CA ALA A 30 -5.99 -6.05 -12.59
C ALA A 30 -6.37 -4.85 -11.71
N GLU A 31 -6.28 -4.96 -10.38
CA GLU A 31 -6.66 -3.90 -9.47
C GLU A 31 -5.45 -3.17 -8.88
N GLN A 32 -4.25 -3.69 -9.06
CA GLN A 32 -3.08 -3.10 -8.41
C GLN A 32 -2.79 -1.67 -8.84
N SER A 33 -3.06 -1.34 -10.10
CA SER A 33 -2.85 0.01 -10.58
C SER A 33 -3.91 1.00 -10.08
N LYS A 34 -4.99 0.50 -9.50
CA LYS A 34 -6.13 1.32 -9.07
C LYS A 34 -6.17 1.59 -7.58
N VAL A 35 -5.34 0.90 -6.79
CA VAL A 35 -5.47 0.98 -5.33
C VAL A 35 -5.17 2.37 -4.78
N PHE A 36 -4.46 3.20 -5.52
CA PHE A 36 -4.18 4.56 -5.10
C PHE A 36 -5.19 5.57 -5.65
N ASP A 37 -6.18 5.10 -6.41
CA ASP A 37 -7.22 6.00 -6.92
C ASP A 37 -8.15 6.42 -5.80
N LYS A 38 -8.58 7.68 -5.88
CA LYS A 38 -9.51 8.23 -4.92
C LYS A 38 -10.83 7.45 -4.94
N PHE A 39 -11.35 7.12 -3.76
CA PHE A 39 -12.60 6.36 -3.58
C PHE A 39 -12.54 4.90 -4.02
N TYR A 40 -11.36 4.41 -4.42
CA TYR A 40 -11.25 3.02 -4.81
C TYR A 40 -11.38 2.10 -3.60
N ARG A 41 -12.22 1.07 -3.75
CA ARG A 41 -12.33 -0.04 -2.80
C ARG A 41 -12.44 -1.31 -3.62
N GLY A 42 -11.42 -2.15 -3.54
CA GLY A 42 -11.31 -3.30 -4.42
C GLY A 42 -12.50 -4.27 -4.34
N ASN A 43 -12.80 -4.90 -5.45
CA ASN A 43 -13.82 -5.94 -5.52
C ASN A 43 -13.39 -7.22 -4.81
N HIS A 44 -12.11 -7.34 -4.51
CA HIS A 44 -11.57 -8.51 -3.81
C HIS A 44 -11.83 -8.49 -2.32
N ILE A 45 -12.35 -7.38 -1.78
CA ILE A 45 -12.64 -7.25 -0.36
C ILE A 45 -13.90 -8.02 -0.03
N PRO A 46 -13.83 -9.04 0.84
CA PRO A 46 -15.00 -9.89 1.13
C PRO A 46 -16.16 -9.17 1.83
N ASP A 47 -15.84 -8.19 2.67
CA ASP A 47 -16.85 -7.49 3.44
C ASP A 47 -16.87 -6.02 3.06
N ARG A 48 -17.87 -5.65 2.25
CA ARG A 48 -18.01 -4.27 1.80
C ARG A 48 -18.65 -3.37 2.86
N ASN A 49 -19.03 -3.93 3.99
CA ASN A 49 -19.54 -3.13 5.10
C ASN A 49 -18.42 -2.57 5.96
N ILE A 50 -17.18 -2.92 5.69
CA ILE A 50 -16.05 -2.35 6.40
C ILE A 50 -16.03 -0.84 6.14
N PRO A 51 -16.03 -0.02 7.21
CA PRO A 51 -16.05 1.44 7.04
C PRO A 51 -14.86 1.96 6.26
N GLY A 52 -15.07 3.00 5.50
CA GLY A 52 -14.02 3.65 4.74
C GLY A 52 -14.57 4.17 3.43
N ILE A 53 -13.98 5.24 2.94
CA ILE A 53 -14.43 5.89 1.71
C ILE A 53 -13.38 5.82 0.60
N GLY A 54 -12.31 5.04 0.79
CA GLY A 54 -11.31 4.83 -0.25
C GLY A 54 -10.38 6.01 -0.46
N LEU A 55 -10.11 6.80 0.58
CA LEU A 55 -9.23 7.96 0.45
C LEU A 55 -7.82 7.72 1.02
N GLY A 56 -7.64 6.68 1.85
CA GLY A 56 -6.39 6.50 2.58
C GLY A 56 -5.16 6.39 1.71
N LEU A 57 -5.15 5.47 0.77
CA LEU A 57 -3.97 5.25 -0.08
C LEU A 57 -3.74 6.38 -1.07
N SER A 58 -4.82 7.00 -1.58
CA SER A 58 -4.66 8.14 -2.46
C SER A 58 -4.01 9.32 -1.73
N TYR A 59 -4.35 9.50 -0.45
CA TYR A 59 -3.76 10.54 0.36
C TYR A 59 -2.28 10.27 0.65
N VAL A 60 -1.95 9.01 0.95
CA VAL A 60 -0.55 8.61 1.14
C VAL A 60 0.27 8.91 -0.10
N LYS A 61 -0.25 8.58 -1.28
CA LYS A 61 0.44 8.86 -2.52
C LYS A 61 0.61 10.36 -2.73
N LEU A 62 -0.44 11.13 -2.48
CA LEU A 62 -0.39 12.59 -2.64
C LEU A 62 0.69 13.20 -1.75
N LEU A 63 0.71 12.83 -0.47
CA LEU A 63 1.69 13.36 0.47
C LEU A 63 3.10 12.94 0.11
N THR A 64 3.28 11.68 -0.29
CA THR A 64 4.60 11.17 -0.66
C THR A 64 5.14 11.93 -1.87
N GLU A 65 4.30 12.15 -2.88
CA GLU A 65 4.72 12.87 -4.08
C GLU A 65 4.97 14.34 -3.79
N ALA A 66 4.24 14.93 -2.84
CA ALA A 66 4.49 16.31 -2.43
C ALA A 66 5.86 16.48 -1.78
N HIS A 67 6.41 15.40 -1.22
CA HIS A 67 7.76 15.39 -0.66
C HIS A 67 8.79 14.84 -1.65
N HIS A 68 8.45 14.77 -2.92
CA HIS A 68 9.33 14.31 -4.00
C HIS A 68 9.67 12.83 -3.93
N GLY A 69 8.85 12.07 -3.21
CA GLY A 69 9.02 10.62 -3.12
C GLY A 69 8.06 9.88 -4.04
N HIS A 70 8.02 8.58 -3.87
CA HIS A 70 7.08 7.76 -4.63
C HIS A 70 6.65 6.55 -3.81
N VAL A 71 5.49 6.00 -4.17
CA VAL A 71 4.96 4.79 -3.56
C VAL A 71 4.95 3.68 -4.60
N SER A 72 5.11 2.46 -4.12
CA SER A 72 5.02 1.29 -4.98
C SER A 72 4.34 0.16 -4.24
N LEU A 73 3.92 -0.84 -4.99
CA LEU A 73 3.13 -1.94 -4.46
C LEU A 73 3.57 -3.22 -5.13
N THR A 74 3.80 -4.26 -4.32
CA THR A 74 3.95 -5.63 -4.81
C THR A 74 2.93 -6.47 -4.08
N SER A 75 2.19 -7.29 -4.81
CA SER A 75 1.16 -8.11 -4.18
C SER A 75 0.97 -9.39 -4.95
N GLN A 76 0.57 -10.43 -4.22
CA GLN A 76 0.29 -11.73 -4.81
C GLN A 76 -0.91 -12.32 -4.09
N LEU A 77 -1.90 -12.76 -4.85
CA LEU A 77 -3.12 -13.32 -4.27
C LEU A 77 -2.78 -14.47 -3.32
N SER A 78 -3.47 -14.48 -2.20
CA SER A 78 -3.33 -15.48 -1.12
C SER A 78 -1.98 -15.46 -0.42
N LYS A 79 -1.11 -14.51 -0.73
CA LYS A 79 0.20 -14.40 -0.07
C LYS A 79 0.39 -13.09 0.66
N GLY A 80 -0.21 -12.02 0.17
CA GLY A 80 -0.14 -10.74 0.84
C GLY A 80 0.35 -9.61 -0.03
N THR A 81 0.64 -8.49 0.61
CA THR A 81 0.97 -7.24 -0.07
C THR A 81 2.11 -6.55 0.63
N THR A 82 2.98 -5.94 -0.15
CA THR A 82 4.05 -5.06 0.36
C THR A 82 3.87 -3.68 -0.28
N PHE A 83 3.70 -2.68 0.57
CA PHE A 83 3.74 -1.28 0.16
C PHE A 83 5.10 -0.70 0.49
N SER A 84 5.64 0.09 -0.43
CA SER A 84 6.92 0.77 -0.21
C SER A 84 6.73 2.27 -0.45
N ILE A 85 7.22 3.06 0.50
CA ILE A 85 7.23 4.51 0.41
C ILE A 85 8.68 4.94 0.41
N VAL A 86 9.11 5.61 -0.65
CA VAL A 86 10.49 6.08 -0.79
C VAL A 86 10.51 7.60 -0.75
N LEU A 87 11.25 8.14 0.20
CA LEU A 87 11.36 9.58 0.40
C LEU A 87 12.81 10.02 0.24
N PRO A 88 13.09 11.02 -0.59
CA PRO A 88 14.43 11.59 -0.67
C PRO A 88 14.75 12.37 0.59
N GLN A 89 16.02 12.32 0.99
CA GLN A 89 16.49 13.01 2.19
C GLN A 89 17.48 14.12 1.86
#